data_321a0a8d6e6db5998824055ca5b13699
#
_entry.id   321a0a8d6e6db5998824055ca5b13699
#
_cell.length_a   1.000
_cell.length_b   1.000
_cell.length_c   1.000
_cell.angle_alpha   90.00
_cell.angle_beta   90.00
_cell.angle_gamma   90.00
#
_symmetry.space_group_name_H-M   'P 1'
#
loop_
_entity.id
_entity.type
_entity.pdbx_description
1 polymer ?
#
loop_
_entity_poly.entity_id
_entity_poly.type
_entity_poly.pdbx_seq_one_letter_code
_entity_poly.pdbx_strand_id
1 'polypeptide(L)'
;DDLLAAGIQILHVLGPKNFDDAVHTVVTHGSGAQYQPVAFVSDMAVAYAAADLMVGRAGAGTVHETAVSGLPVVFVTLPWGNGEQGRNAAELVDAGGGVLVPDGEISGARLSTVVTEILDDPQRLAQMSATCRSMYPADAADTLAAAVLNAV
;
A
#
# COMPACT_ATOMS: atom_id res chain seq x y z
N ASP A 1 -6.15 14.99 -9.16
CA ASP A 1 -7.21 15.07 -10.18
C ASP A 1 -7.13 13.92 -11.21
N ASP A 2 -5.95 13.58 -11.73
CA ASP A 2 -5.78 12.60 -12.83
C ASP A 2 -6.32 11.21 -12.48
N LEU A 3 -6.05 10.70 -11.27
CA LEU A 3 -6.54 9.40 -10.83
C LEU A 3 -8.08 9.37 -10.71
N LEU A 4 -8.69 10.44 -10.20
CA LEU A 4 -10.14 10.54 -10.13
C LEU A 4 -10.75 10.64 -11.54
N ALA A 5 -10.09 11.35 -12.46
CA ALA A 5 -10.51 11.43 -13.86
C ALA A 5 -10.47 10.05 -14.55
N ALA A 6 -9.51 9.20 -14.17
CA ALA A 6 -9.44 7.80 -14.60
C ALA A 6 -10.44 6.86 -13.91
N GLY A 7 -11.30 7.38 -13.04
CA GLY A 7 -12.32 6.57 -12.34
C GLY A 7 -11.82 5.85 -11.08
N ILE A 8 -10.61 6.17 -10.61
CA ILE A 8 -9.99 5.50 -9.46
C ILE A 8 -10.52 6.11 -8.16
N GLN A 9 -11.07 5.26 -7.28
CA GLN A 9 -11.48 5.65 -5.92
C GLN A 9 -10.26 5.77 -5.02
N ILE A 10 -10.20 6.81 -4.19
CA ILE A 10 -9.05 7.06 -3.33
C ILE A 10 -9.49 7.20 -1.87
N LEU A 11 -9.05 6.29 -1.02
CA LEU A 11 -9.05 6.45 0.43
C LEU A 11 -7.68 6.98 0.87
N HIS A 12 -7.63 8.19 1.42
CA HIS A 12 -6.37 8.80 1.86
C HIS A 12 -6.31 8.94 3.38
N VAL A 13 -5.48 8.15 4.02
CA VAL A 13 -5.24 8.21 5.47
C VAL A 13 -4.15 9.24 5.76
N LEU A 14 -4.56 10.43 6.18
CA LEU A 14 -3.67 11.58 6.43
C LEU A 14 -2.94 11.53 7.77
N GLY A 15 -3.48 10.78 8.72
CA GLY A 15 -3.08 10.82 10.11
C GLY A 15 -3.74 11.99 10.88
N PRO A 16 -4.02 11.81 12.18
CA PRO A 16 -4.80 12.78 12.96
C PRO A 16 -4.11 14.16 13.11
N LYS A 17 -2.79 14.23 12.95
CA LYS A 17 -2.04 15.50 13.01
C LYS A 17 -2.14 16.33 11.73
N ASN A 18 -2.44 15.68 10.61
CA ASN A 18 -2.49 16.30 9.29
C ASN A 18 -3.92 16.47 8.77
N PHE A 19 -4.88 15.88 9.46
CA PHE A 19 -6.28 15.94 9.09
C PHE A 19 -6.97 17.15 9.73
N ASP A 20 -7.71 17.90 8.92
CA ASP A 20 -8.54 19.03 9.33
C ASP A 20 -9.90 18.90 8.63
N ASP A 21 -10.96 18.71 9.38
CA ASP A 21 -12.33 18.55 8.88
C ASP A 21 -12.83 19.76 8.05
N ALA A 22 -12.29 20.94 8.31
CA ALA A 22 -12.66 22.14 7.57
C ALA A 22 -12.07 22.20 6.15
N VAL A 23 -10.99 21.47 5.92
CA VAL A 23 -10.23 21.48 4.65
C VAL A 23 -10.35 20.15 3.92
N HIS A 24 -10.26 19.03 4.66
CA HIS A 24 -10.24 17.69 4.09
C HIS A 24 -11.65 17.11 3.97
N THR A 25 -12.30 17.41 2.88
CA THR A 25 -13.68 16.94 2.57
C THR A 25 -13.66 15.91 1.46
N VAL A 26 -14.73 15.11 1.40
CA VAL A 26 -14.93 14.18 0.28
C VAL A 26 -15.14 14.99 -1.01
N VAL A 27 -14.39 14.63 -2.03
CA VAL A 27 -14.51 15.22 -3.37
C VAL A 27 -15.00 14.15 -4.34
N THR A 28 -16.09 14.41 -5.04
CA THR A 28 -16.58 13.56 -6.12
C THR A 28 -16.23 14.19 -7.46
N HIS A 29 -15.50 13.45 -8.29
CA HIS A 29 -15.13 13.87 -9.63
C HIS A 29 -16.28 13.60 -10.62
N GLY A 30 -16.24 14.25 -11.80
CA GLY A 30 -17.24 14.05 -12.87
C GLY A 30 -17.31 12.61 -13.42
N SER A 31 -16.30 11.79 -13.23
CA SER A 31 -16.28 10.35 -13.51
C SER A 31 -17.12 9.52 -12.54
N GLY A 32 -17.55 10.10 -11.40
CA GLY A 32 -18.16 9.41 -10.27
C GLY A 32 -17.14 8.90 -9.24
N ALA A 33 -15.85 8.96 -9.52
CA ALA A 33 -14.81 8.59 -8.57
C ALA A 33 -14.73 9.56 -7.40
N GLN A 34 -14.41 9.05 -6.21
CA GLN A 34 -14.32 9.83 -4.99
C GLN A 34 -12.91 9.82 -4.41
N TYR A 35 -12.48 10.98 -3.94
CA TYR A 35 -11.39 11.13 -3.01
C TYR A 35 -11.97 11.28 -1.60
N GLN A 36 -11.62 10.34 -0.74
CA GLN A 36 -12.07 10.31 0.65
C GLN A 36 -10.89 10.43 1.59
N PRO A 37 -10.60 11.63 2.09
CA PRO A 37 -9.60 11.84 3.13
C PRO A 37 -10.16 11.41 4.49
N VAL A 38 -9.31 10.76 5.30
CA VAL A 38 -9.66 10.36 6.68
C VAL A 38 -8.48 10.62 7.61
N ALA A 39 -8.77 10.94 8.86
CA ALA A 39 -7.75 11.10 9.88
C ALA A 39 -7.08 9.77 10.24
N PHE A 40 -7.87 8.71 10.34
CA PHE A 40 -7.43 7.42 10.84
C PHE A 40 -8.38 6.31 10.38
N VAL A 41 -7.86 5.11 10.21
CA VAL A 41 -8.64 3.88 9.99
C VAL A 41 -8.42 2.96 11.18
N SER A 42 -9.48 2.63 11.88
CA SER A 42 -9.43 1.80 13.09
C SER A 42 -9.17 0.32 12.78
N ASP A 43 -9.61 -0.15 11.63
CA ASP A 43 -9.42 -1.52 11.15
C ASP A 43 -8.73 -1.49 9.78
N MET A 44 -7.41 -1.54 9.79
CA MET A 44 -6.61 -1.54 8.55
C MET A 44 -6.80 -2.81 7.72
N ALA A 45 -7.16 -3.94 8.33
CA ALA A 45 -7.41 -5.17 7.58
C ALA A 45 -8.61 -5.02 6.64
N VAL A 46 -9.67 -4.33 7.07
CA VAL A 46 -10.81 -4.00 6.22
C VAL A 46 -10.41 -3.06 5.08
N ALA A 47 -9.58 -2.05 5.36
CA ALA A 47 -9.10 -1.13 4.33
C ALA A 47 -8.22 -1.87 3.30
N TYR A 48 -7.32 -2.75 3.74
CA TYR A 48 -6.50 -3.56 2.84
C TYR A 48 -7.34 -4.53 1.99
N ALA A 49 -8.38 -5.14 2.58
CA ALA A 49 -9.27 -6.04 1.86
C ALA A 49 -10.16 -5.33 0.82
N ALA A 50 -10.44 -4.04 1.03
CA ALA A 50 -11.25 -3.23 0.13
C ALA A 50 -10.44 -2.57 -1.01
N ALA A 51 -9.11 -2.54 -0.90
CA ALA A 51 -8.25 -1.87 -1.86
C ALA A 51 -7.68 -2.86 -2.90
N ASP A 52 -7.52 -2.38 -4.14
CA ASP A 52 -6.84 -3.11 -5.21
C ASP A 52 -5.34 -2.81 -5.22
N LEU A 53 -4.95 -1.62 -4.79
CA LEU A 53 -3.56 -1.15 -4.76
C LEU A 53 -3.37 -0.18 -3.60
N MET A 54 -2.23 -0.25 -2.93
CA MET A 54 -1.83 0.72 -1.91
C MET A 54 -0.67 1.57 -2.38
N VAL A 55 -0.65 2.83 -1.96
CA VAL A 55 0.53 3.70 -2.01
C VAL A 55 0.92 4.05 -0.59
N GLY A 56 2.16 3.79 -0.21
CA GLY A 56 2.58 4.06 1.17
C GLY A 56 4.07 3.97 1.40
N ARG A 57 4.48 4.22 2.64
CA ARG A 57 5.87 4.08 3.08
C ARG A 57 6.20 2.60 3.33
N ALA A 58 7.46 2.22 3.10
CA ALA A 58 7.93 0.86 3.27
C ALA A 58 8.44 0.59 4.72
N GLY A 59 7.60 0.87 5.71
CA GLY A 59 7.83 0.39 7.08
C GLY A 59 7.70 -1.14 7.14
N ALA A 60 8.46 -1.81 8.01
CA ALA A 60 8.43 -3.27 8.10
C ALA A 60 7.02 -3.83 8.34
N GLY A 61 6.24 -3.21 9.25
CA GLY A 61 4.84 -3.60 9.49
C GLY A 61 3.99 -3.47 8.21
N THR A 62 4.09 -2.33 7.52
CA THR A 62 3.34 -2.09 6.28
C THR A 62 3.65 -3.14 5.21
N VAL A 63 4.93 -3.45 5.00
CA VAL A 63 5.35 -4.47 4.02
C VAL A 63 4.72 -5.83 4.34
N HIS A 64 4.81 -6.26 5.61
CA HIS A 64 4.25 -7.56 6.02
C HIS A 64 2.71 -7.60 5.96
N GLU A 65 2.04 -6.59 6.49
CA GLU A 65 0.58 -6.53 6.54
C GLU A 65 -0.04 -6.52 5.15
N THR A 66 0.50 -5.72 4.23
CA THR A 66 0.01 -5.67 2.85
C THR A 66 0.31 -6.96 2.09
N ALA A 67 1.48 -7.55 2.29
CA ALA A 67 1.85 -8.80 1.65
C ALA A 67 0.95 -9.96 2.12
N VAL A 68 0.73 -10.12 3.44
CA VAL A 68 -0.19 -11.13 3.99
C VAL A 68 -1.63 -10.93 3.48
N SER A 69 -2.06 -9.67 3.32
CA SER A 69 -3.37 -9.34 2.74
C SER A 69 -3.45 -9.61 1.23
N GLY A 70 -2.31 -9.82 0.58
CA GLY A 70 -2.23 -9.97 -0.86
C GLY A 70 -2.47 -8.66 -1.60
N LEU A 71 -2.21 -7.53 -0.96
CA LEU A 71 -2.41 -6.20 -1.52
C LEU A 71 -1.12 -5.69 -2.19
N PRO A 72 -1.09 -5.48 -3.52
CA PRO A 72 0.02 -4.85 -4.21
C PRO A 72 0.30 -3.44 -3.69
N VAL A 73 1.58 -3.03 -3.67
CA VAL A 73 1.97 -1.73 -3.11
C VAL A 73 2.92 -0.98 -4.02
N VAL A 74 2.69 0.32 -4.16
CA VAL A 74 3.68 1.30 -4.61
C VAL A 74 4.34 1.89 -3.36
N PHE A 75 5.55 1.43 -3.06
CA PHE A 75 6.33 1.91 -1.93
C PHE A 75 7.04 3.21 -2.29
N VAL A 76 6.79 4.26 -1.51
CA VAL A 76 7.52 5.54 -1.60
C VAL A 76 8.47 5.62 -0.41
N THR A 77 9.76 5.45 -0.65
CA THR A 77 10.77 5.39 0.43
C THR A 77 11.20 6.77 0.88
N LEU A 78 11.46 6.93 2.18
CA LEU A 78 11.98 8.18 2.71
C LEU A 78 13.38 8.49 2.17
N PRO A 79 13.68 9.77 1.86
CA PRO A 79 15.01 10.19 1.35
C PRO A 79 16.10 10.22 2.43
N TRP A 80 15.72 10.06 3.69
CA TRP A 80 16.63 10.07 4.85
C TRP A 80 16.55 8.76 5.63
N GLY A 81 17.50 8.57 6.53
CA GLY A 81 17.70 7.31 7.25
C GLY A 81 18.74 6.43 6.56
N ASN A 82 18.95 5.24 7.09
CA ASN A 82 19.98 4.31 6.61
C ASN A 82 19.50 3.42 5.44
N GLY A 83 18.50 3.86 4.67
CA GLY A 83 17.92 3.06 3.58
C GLY A 83 17.09 1.86 4.06
N GLU A 84 16.65 1.84 5.31
CA GLU A 84 15.87 0.74 5.90
C GLU A 84 14.59 0.45 5.13
N GLN A 85 13.86 1.49 4.74
CA GLN A 85 12.61 1.30 3.99
C GLN A 85 12.83 0.62 2.65
N GLY A 86 13.90 0.97 1.93
CA GLY A 86 14.27 0.26 0.71
C GLY A 86 14.58 -1.21 0.97
N ARG A 87 15.33 -1.51 2.03
CA ARG A 87 15.65 -2.89 2.42
C ARG A 87 14.42 -3.68 2.86
N ASN A 88 13.51 -3.07 3.60
CA ASN A 88 12.27 -3.72 4.04
C ASN A 88 11.41 -4.17 2.85
N ALA A 89 11.35 -3.38 1.78
CA ALA A 89 10.55 -3.68 0.60
C ALA A 89 11.28 -4.51 -0.45
N ALA A 90 12.62 -4.60 -0.39
CA ALA A 90 13.45 -5.13 -1.47
C ALA A 90 13.00 -6.53 -1.91
N GLU A 91 12.85 -7.46 -0.96
CA GLU A 91 12.47 -8.83 -1.27
C GLU A 91 11.11 -8.93 -1.97
N LEU A 92 10.11 -8.18 -1.50
CA LEU A 92 8.78 -8.15 -2.09
C LEU A 92 8.78 -7.49 -3.48
N VAL A 93 9.55 -6.42 -3.65
CA VAL A 93 9.70 -5.70 -4.92
C VAL A 93 10.45 -6.55 -5.95
N ASP A 94 11.55 -7.18 -5.56
CA ASP A 94 12.36 -8.06 -6.42
C ASP A 94 11.54 -9.28 -6.88
N ALA A 95 10.65 -9.79 -6.04
CA ALA A 95 9.72 -10.86 -6.40
C ALA A 95 8.55 -10.39 -7.28
N GLY A 96 8.33 -9.08 -7.42
CA GLY A 96 7.27 -8.52 -8.23
C GLY A 96 5.94 -8.31 -7.51
N GLY A 97 5.91 -8.35 -6.16
CA GLY A 97 4.72 -8.05 -5.35
C GLY A 97 4.48 -6.56 -5.09
N GLY A 98 5.45 -5.71 -5.41
CA GLY A 98 5.36 -4.26 -5.26
C GLY A 98 6.24 -3.50 -6.24
N VAL A 99 6.11 -2.18 -6.22
CA VAL A 99 6.96 -1.24 -6.96
C VAL A 99 7.57 -0.26 -5.97
N LEU A 100 8.85 0.07 -6.14
CA LEU A 100 9.53 1.04 -5.30
C LEU A 100 9.79 2.33 -6.09
N VAL A 101 9.38 3.46 -5.52
CA VAL A 101 9.63 4.79 -6.05
C VAL A 101 10.35 5.61 -4.97
N PRO A 102 11.59 6.07 -5.21
CA PRO A 102 12.27 6.95 -4.28
C PRO A 102 11.50 8.27 -4.06
N ASP A 103 11.48 8.80 -2.84
CA ASP A 103 10.78 10.04 -2.50
C ASP A 103 11.21 11.24 -3.38
N GLY A 104 12.49 11.33 -3.71
CA GLY A 104 12.99 12.39 -4.58
C GLY A 104 12.55 12.29 -6.06
N GLU A 105 12.00 11.15 -6.47
CA GLU A 105 11.49 10.91 -7.81
C GLU A 105 9.96 10.99 -7.89
N ILE A 106 9.28 11.07 -6.73
CA ILE A 106 7.83 11.11 -6.69
C ILE A 106 7.32 12.52 -7.02
N SER A 107 6.37 12.57 -7.93
CA SER A 107 5.55 13.74 -8.21
C SER A 107 4.11 13.29 -8.41
N GLY A 108 3.15 14.21 -8.40
CA GLY A 108 1.76 13.85 -8.68
C GLY A 108 1.61 13.15 -10.04
N ALA A 109 2.27 13.63 -11.07
CA ALA A 109 2.26 13.00 -12.40
C ALA A 109 2.92 11.62 -12.40
N ARG A 110 4.07 11.45 -11.72
CA ARG A 110 4.75 10.16 -11.62
C ARG A 110 3.92 9.14 -10.86
N LEU A 111 3.31 9.55 -9.74
CA LEU A 111 2.42 8.69 -8.97
C LEU A 111 1.21 8.26 -9.81
N SER A 112 0.56 9.22 -10.49
CA SER A 112 -0.57 8.94 -11.36
C SER A 112 -0.20 7.92 -12.43
N THR A 113 0.93 8.10 -13.12
CA THR A 113 1.42 7.14 -14.13
C THR A 113 1.61 5.74 -13.56
N VAL A 114 2.35 5.60 -12.46
CA VAL A 114 2.65 4.28 -11.86
C VAL A 114 1.38 3.58 -11.39
N VAL A 115 0.47 4.30 -10.76
CA VAL A 115 -0.80 3.74 -10.28
C VAL A 115 -1.67 3.29 -11.46
N THR A 116 -1.83 4.13 -12.48
CA THR A 116 -2.64 3.81 -13.66
C THR A 116 -2.06 2.62 -14.43
N GLU A 117 -0.74 2.58 -14.66
CA GLU A 117 -0.08 1.45 -15.33
C GLU A 117 -0.29 0.10 -14.63
N ILE A 118 -0.46 0.09 -13.31
CA ILE A 118 -0.73 -1.13 -12.54
C ILE A 118 -2.21 -1.48 -12.61
N LEU A 119 -3.10 -0.52 -12.38
CA LEU A 119 -4.54 -0.77 -12.32
C LEU A 119 -5.15 -1.06 -13.70
N ASP A 120 -4.59 -0.53 -14.77
CA ASP A 120 -5.04 -0.78 -16.16
C ASP A 120 -4.56 -2.14 -16.71
N ASP A 121 -3.71 -2.87 -15.97
CA ASP A 121 -3.29 -4.23 -16.29
C ASP A 121 -3.77 -5.24 -15.25
N PRO A 122 -4.98 -5.82 -15.41
CA PRO A 122 -5.54 -6.78 -14.46
C PRO A 122 -4.69 -8.04 -14.28
N GLN A 123 -3.92 -8.45 -15.29
CA GLN A 123 -3.06 -9.63 -15.21
C GLN A 123 -1.85 -9.32 -14.31
N ARG A 124 -1.23 -8.18 -14.51
CA ARG A 124 -0.13 -7.69 -13.67
C ARG A 124 -0.59 -7.54 -12.22
N LEU A 125 -1.73 -6.91 -11.99
CA LEU A 125 -2.30 -6.71 -10.65
C LEU A 125 -2.55 -8.05 -9.94
N ALA A 126 -3.17 -9.01 -10.64
CA ALA A 126 -3.41 -10.35 -10.11
C ALA A 126 -2.12 -11.10 -9.79
N GLN A 127 -1.08 -10.97 -10.63
CA GLN A 127 0.22 -11.60 -10.39
C GLN A 127 0.94 -10.96 -9.19
N MET A 128 0.92 -9.64 -9.07
CA MET A 128 1.45 -8.93 -7.90
C MET A 128 0.78 -9.41 -6.61
N SER A 129 -0.55 -9.51 -6.61
CA SER A 129 -1.34 -10.00 -5.48
C SER A 129 -1.00 -11.45 -5.12
N ALA A 130 -0.86 -12.34 -6.10
CA ALA A 130 -0.46 -13.72 -5.88
C ALA A 130 0.95 -13.82 -5.28
N THR A 131 1.89 -13.03 -5.78
CA THR A 131 3.26 -12.93 -5.24
C THR A 131 3.24 -12.50 -3.77
N CYS A 132 2.50 -11.44 -3.43
CA CYS A 132 2.34 -11.00 -2.04
C CYS A 132 1.93 -12.16 -1.13
N ARG A 133 0.86 -12.87 -1.46
CA ARG A 133 0.35 -13.99 -0.64
C ARG A 133 1.32 -15.16 -0.52
N SER A 134 2.14 -15.41 -1.52
CA SER A 134 3.07 -16.53 -1.52
C SER A 134 4.31 -16.30 -0.66
N MET A 135 4.70 -15.05 -0.46
CA MET A 135 5.94 -14.72 0.23
C MET A 135 5.81 -14.64 1.75
N TYR A 136 4.62 -14.26 2.24
CA TYR A 136 4.41 -14.02 3.66
C TYR A 136 3.22 -14.84 4.18
N PRO A 137 3.50 -15.96 4.89
CA PRO A 137 2.44 -16.81 5.43
C PRO A 137 1.66 -16.11 6.53
N ALA A 138 0.34 -16.30 6.52
CA ALA A 138 -0.57 -15.69 7.50
C ALA A 138 -0.48 -16.33 8.90
N ASP A 139 0.14 -17.50 9.01
CA ASP A 139 0.26 -18.31 10.23
C ASP A 139 1.59 -18.14 10.97
N ALA A 140 2.34 -17.07 10.70
CA ALA A 140 3.65 -16.82 11.31
C ALA A 140 3.60 -16.81 12.85
N ALA A 141 2.52 -16.26 13.43
CA ALA A 141 2.34 -16.23 14.89
C ALA A 141 2.14 -17.65 15.47
N ASP A 142 1.34 -18.48 14.82
CA ASP A 142 1.10 -19.86 15.23
C ASP A 142 2.37 -20.71 15.08
N THR A 143 3.10 -20.52 14.01
CA THR A 143 4.40 -21.16 13.76
C THR A 143 5.41 -20.80 14.85
N LEU A 144 5.51 -19.52 15.21
CA LEU A 144 6.38 -19.08 16.30
C LEU A 144 5.96 -19.66 17.64
N ALA A 145 4.65 -19.64 17.96
CA ALA A 145 4.13 -20.23 19.19
C ALA A 145 4.45 -21.72 19.28
N ALA A 146 4.26 -22.48 18.19
CA ALA A 146 4.60 -23.88 18.12
C ALA A 146 6.10 -24.12 18.32
N ALA A 147 6.96 -23.30 17.72
CA ALA A 147 8.41 -23.41 17.89
C ALA A 147 8.85 -23.17 19.35
N VAL A 148 8.25 -22.20 20.04
CA VAL A 148 8.51 -21.93 21.47
C VAL A 148 8.05 -23.11 22.34
N LEU A 149 6.84 -23.62 22.11
CA LEU A 149 6.31 -24.75 22.90
C LEU A 149 7.11 -26.04 22.70
N ASN A 150 7.69 -26.26 21.54
CA ASN A 150 8.53 -27.43 21.25
C ASN A 150 9.98 -27.28 21.76
N ALA A 151 10.40 -26.10 22.18
CA ALA A 151 11.73 -25.84 22.71
C ALA A 151 11.82 -26.02 24.24
N VAL A 152 10.69 -26.28 24.91
CA VAL A 152 10.57 -26.54 26.34
C VAL A 152 10.36 -28.03 26.58
#